data_c15d4ef816879c3ae5a3ee8cd241a96b
#
_entry.id   c15d4ef816879c3ae5a3ee8cd241a96b
#
_cell.length_a   1.000
_cell.length_b   1.000
_cell.length_c   1.000
_cell.angle_alpha   90.00
_cell.angle_beta   90.00
_cell.angle_gamma   90.00
#
_symmetry.space_group_name_H-M   'P 1'
#
loop_
_entity.id
_entity.type
_entity.pdbx_description
1 polymer ?
#
loop_
_entity_poly.entity_id
_entity_poly.type
_entity_poly.pdbx_seq_one_letter_code
_entity_poly.pdbx_strand_id
1 'polypeptide(L)'
;MDPRLPIRSLDYTVIFARQMAKMREFYGATMGFPLHRELSPRWVEFRIGSNILALTERNSRFNDPTPPIGVLSLQLAFRVAPHEVDLCAATLAERGVVIVYPPTDQAFGHRTLFFRDPDGNVLEIYAEIAPFA
;
A
#
# COMPACT_ATOMS: atom_id res chain seq x y z
N MET A 1 -8.13 34.82 12.30
CA MET A 1 -8.75 33.66 11.64
C MET A 1 -7.71 32.59 11.35
N ASP A 2 -7.97 31.36 11.73
CA ASP A 2 -7.08 30.26 11.42
C ASP A 2 -7.23 29.91 9.94
N PRO A 3 -6.16 29.99 9.11
CA PRO A 3 -6.23 29.65 7.69
C PRO A 3 -6.38 28.15 7.42
N ARG A 4 -6.17 27.30 8.42
CA ARG A 4 -6.28 25.86 8.23
C ARG A 4 -7.75 25.43 8.16
N LEU A 5 -8.02 24.44 7.31
CA LEU A 5 -9.32 23.77 7.30
C LEU A 5 -9.44 22.90 8.56
N PRO A 6 -10.65 22.69 9.11
CA PRO A 6 -10.83 21.89 10.33
C PRO A 6 -10.75 20.37 10.04
N ILE A 7 -9.72 19.95 9.32
CA ILE A 7 -9.51 18.55 8.96
C ILE A 7 -8.80 17.86 10.13
N ARG A 8 -9.34 16.73 10.57
CA ARG A 8 -8.84 15.99 11.75
C ARG A 8 -7.78 14.97 11.41
N SER A 9 -7.91 14.29 10.27
CA SER A 9 -6.99 13.21 9.91
C SER A 9 -7.12 12.85 8.44
N LEU A 10 -6.12 12.12 7.94
CA LEU A 10 -6.25 11.35 6.72
C LEU A 10 -6.87 10.01 7.10
N ASP A 11 -8.11 9.74 6.67
CA ASP A 11 -8.90 8.63 7.18
C ASP A 11 -8.78 7.37 6.32
N TYR A 12 -8.98 7.50 5.02
CA TYR A 12 -8.80 6.39 4.11
C TYR A 12 -8.20 6.85 2.79
N THR A 13 -7.57 5.90 2.12
CA THR A 13 -6.95 6.10 0.82
C THR A 13 -7.70 5.25 -0.20
N VAL A 14 -8.01 5.82 -1.36
CA VAL A 14 -8.66 5.11 -2.45
C VAL A 14 -7.68 4.93 -3.60
N ILE A 15 -7.51 3.69 -4.04
CA ILE A 15 -6.75 3.37 -5.25
C ILE A 15 -7.76 3.05 -6.35
N PHE A 16 -7.66 3.79 -7.46
CA PHE A 16 -8.44 3.48 -8.66
C PHE A 16 -7.73 2.36 -9.40
N ALA A 17 -8.22 1.14 -9.17
CA ALA A 17 -7.57 -0.07 -9.66
C ALA A 17 -7.72 -0.22 -11.17
N ARG A 18 -6.62 -0.52 -11.84
CA ARG A 18 -6.62 -0.84 -13.27
C ARG A 18 -6.91 -2.31 -13.51
N GLN A 19 -6.52 -3.17 -12.55
CA GLN A 19 -6.77 -4.60 -12.57
C GLN A 19 -7.46 -5.00 -11.26
N MET A 20 -8.76 -4.70 -11.15
CA MET A 20 -9.49 -4.80 -9.87
C MET A 20 -9.39 -6.18 -9.23
N ALA A 21 -9.59 -7.27 -10.00
CA ALA A 21 -9.54 -8.61 -9.45
C ALA A 21 -8.15 -8.96 -8.90
N LYS A 22 -7.09 -8.62 -9.64
CA LYS A 22 -5.72 -8.86 -9.21
C LYS A 22 -5.34 -8.01 -8.01
N MET A 23 -5.77 -6.75 -7.99
CA MET A 23 -5.52 -5.84 -6.88
C MET A 23 -6.22 -6.31 -5.62
N ARG A 24 -7.47 -6.74 -5.74
CA ARG A 24 -8.24 -7.26 -4.61
C ARG A 24 -7.59 -8.52 -4.03
N GLU A 25 -7.16 -9.45 -4.88
CA GLU A 25 -6.47 -10.66 -4.43
C GLU A 25 -5.13 -10.32 -3.77
N PHE A 26 -4.39 -9.39 -4.35
CA PHE A 26 -3.10 -8.98 -3.80
C PHE A 26 -3.24 -8.42 -2.38
N TYR A 27 -4.11 -7.45 -2.17
CA TYR A 27 -4.25 -6.84 -0.85
C TYR A 27 -4.95 -7.76 0.15
N GLY A 28 -5.91 -8.54 -0.28
CA GLY A 28 -6.63 -9.48 0.59
C GLY A 28 -5.88 -10.76 0.89
N ALA A 29 -5.29 -11.40 -0.12
CA ALA A 29 -4.62 -12.69 0.06
C ALA A 29 -3.12 -12.57 0.20
N THR A 30 -2.44 -11.85 -0.69
CA THR A 30 -0.97 -11.74 -0.65
C THR A 30 -0.49 -10.92 0.52
N MET A 31 -1.09 -9.74 0.74
CA MET A 31 -0.77 -8.90 1.90
C MET A 31 -1.48 -9.36 3.16
N GLY A 32 -2.59 -10.07 3.03
CA GLY A 32 -3.33 -10.61 4.16
C GLY A 32 -4.11 -9.56 4.95
N PHE A 33 -4.46 -8.43 4.36
CA PHE A 33 -5.23 -7.42 5.06
C PHE A 33 -6.67 -7.87 5.26
N PRO A 34 -7.21 -7.71 6.47
CA PRO A 34 -8.60 -8.07 6.71
C PRO A 34 -9.58 -7.20 5.92
N LEU A 35 -10.58 -7.84 5.36
CA LEU A 35 -11.66 -7.13 4.69
C LEU A 35 -12.44 -6.32 5.71
N HIS A 36 -12.57 -5.01 5.46
CA HIS A 36 -13.40 -4.15 6.30
C HIS A 36 -14.86 -4.19 5.84
N ARG A 37 -15.10 -3.94 4.55
CA ARG A 37 -16.42 -4.11 3.96
C ARG A 37 -16.33 -4.10 2.43
N GLU A 38 -17.37 -4.62 1.81
CA GLU A 38 -17.56 -4.57 0.37
C GLU A 38 -18.90 -3.88 0.10
N LEU A 39 -18.87 -2.66 -0.43
CA LEU A 39 -20.10 -1.95 -0.77
C LEU A 39 -20.71 -2.46 -2.07
N SER A 40 -19.86 -2.94 -2.99
CA SER A 40 -20.26 -3.54 -4.26
C SER A 40 -19.08 -4.33 -4.79
N PRO A 41 -19.23 -5.13 -5.87
CA PRO A 41 -18.07 -5.77 -6.51
C PRO A 41 -17.01 -4.79 -6.99
N ARG A 42 -17.35 -3.51 -7.13
CA ARG A 42 -16.46 -2.46 -7.62
C ARG A 42 -15.88 -1.56 -6.53
N TRP A 43 -16.20 -1.84 -5.26
CA TRP A 43 -15.68 -1.09 -4.12
C TRP A 43 -15.45 -2.02 -2.95
N VAL A 44 -14.19 -2.21 -2.59
CA VAL A 44 -13.80 -3.03 -1.46
C VAL A 44 -12.86 -2.26 -0.55
N GLU A 45 -13.00 -2.45 0.76
CA GLU A 45 -12.20 -1.77 1.78
C GLU A 45 -11.48 -2.79 2.64
N PHE A 46 -10.20 -2.53 2.88
CA PHE A 46 -9.36 -3.31 3.78
C PHE A 46 -8.96 -2.46 4.98
N ARG A 47 -8.92 -3.08 6.14
CA ARG A 47 -8.44 -2.40 7.34
C ARG A 47 -6.96 -2.64 7.52
N ILE A 48 -6.21 -1.54 7.73
CA ILE A 48 -4.78 -1.59 7.98
C ILE A 48 -4.52 -0.74 9.22
N GLY A 49 -4.38 -1.39 10.39
CA GLY A 49 -4.27 -0.66 11.64
C GLY A 49 -5.49 0.22 11.86
N SER A 50 -5.28 1.53 12.03
CA SER A 50 -6.36 2.51 12.21
C SER A 50 -6.84 3.12 10.88
N ASN A 51 -6.29 2.69 9.76
CA ASN A 51 -6.61 3.25 8.44
C ASN A 51 -7.40 2.26 7.59
N ILE A 52 -8.00 2.79 6.54
CA ILE A 52 -8.73 2.02 5.53
C ILE A 52 -8.03 2.23 4.19
N LEU A 53 -7.78 1.14 3.48
CA LEU A 53 -7.38 1.17 2.08
C LEU A 53 -8.54 0.66 1.25
N ALA A 54 -9.08 1.51 0.38
CA ALA A 54 -10.17 1.16 -0.51
C ALA A 54 -9.64 0.93 -1.93
N LEU A 55 -10.21 -0.06 -2.60
CA LEU A 55 -9.98 -0.29 -4.02
C LEU A 55 -11.30 -0.05 -4.74
N THR A 56 -11.25 0.67 -5.84
CA THR A 56 -12.43 0.89 -6.68
C THR A 56 -12.05 0.87 -8.16
N GLU A 57 -12.98 0.46 -8.98
CA GLU A 57 -12.86 0.67 -10.43
C GLU A 57 -13.25 2.10 -10.77
N ARG A 58 -12.79 2.57 -11.92
CA ARG A 58 -13.24 3.86 -12.45
C ARG A 58 -14.74 3.82 -12.69
N ASN A 59 -15.36 4.97 -12.54
CA ASN A 59 -16.81 5.10 -12.71
C ASN A 59 -17.13 6.38 -13.49
N SER A 60 -18.42 6.64 -13.70
CA SER A 60 -18.86 7.81 -14.45
C SER A 60 -18.57 9.14 -13.75
N ARG A 61 -18.34 9.11 -12.43
CA ARG A 61 -18.06 10.34 -11.67
C ARG A 61 -16.64 10.83 -11.92
N PHE A 62 -15.65 9.91 -11.94
CA PHE A 62 -14.24 10.21 -12.15
C PHE A 62 -13.76 9.40 -13.33
N ASN A 63 -14.00 9.93 -14.53
CA ASN A 63 -13.71 9.23 -15.79
C ASN A 63 -12.45 9.78 -16.47
N ASP A 64 -11.48 10.19 -15.68
CA ASP A 64 -10.20 10.67 -16.19
C ASP A 64 -9.43 9.54 -16.88
N PRO A 65 -8.51 9.86 -17.79
CA PRO A 65 -7.66 8.85 -18.42
C PRO A 65 -6.92 8.01 -17.39
N THR A 66 -6.94 6.69 -17.56
CA THR A 66 -6.25 5.78 -16.65
C THR A 66 -4.76 5.73 -16.97
N PRO A 67 -3.86 5.92 -15.98
CA PRO A 67 -2.44 5.70 -16.22
C PRO A 67 -2.18 4.25 -16.66
N PRO A 68 -1.21 4.00 -17.54
CA PRO A 68 -0.85 2.63 -17.91
C PRO A 68 -0.38 1.83 -16.68
N ILE A 69 -0.59 0.50 -16.73
CA ILE A 69 -0.05 -0.39 -15.70
C ILE A 69 1.46 -0.27 -15.67
N GLY A 70 2.02 -0.21 -14.45
CA GLY A 70 3.47 -0.07 -14.26
C GLY A 70 3.97 1.35 -14.21
N VAL A 71 3.12 2.34 -14.51
CA VAL A 71 3.48 3.75 -14.33
C VAL A 71 3.34 4.11 -12.86
N LEU A 72 4.41 4.66 -12.29
CA LEU A 72 4.42 5.08 -10.89
C LEU A 72 3.43 6.22 -10.67
N SER A 73 2.45 5.99 -9.82
CA SER A 73 1.45 6.99 -9.47
C SER A 73 1.22 7.10 -7.97
N LEU A 74 1.58 6.08 -7.19
CA LEU A 74 1.29 6.02 -5.76
C LEU A 74 2.35 5.19 -5.06
N GLN A 75 2.71 5.62 -3.86
CA GLN A 75 3.53 4.85 -2.93
C GLN A 75 2.81 4.77 -1.60
N LEU A 76 2.75 3.56 -1.03
CA LEU A 76 2.25 3.32 0.31
C LEU A 76 3.37 2.74 1.16
N ALA A 77 3.46 3.19 2.42
CA ALA A 77 4.44 2.67 3.37
C ALA A 77 3.71 2.02 4.54
N PHE A 78 4.12 0.79 4.86
CA PHE A 78 3.56 0.00 5.96
C PHE A 78 4.62 -0.19 7.04
N ARG A 79 4.25 0.09 8.28
CA ARG A 79 5.18 0.01 9.40
C ARG A 79 5.15 -1.35 10.06
N VAL A 80 6.32 -1.87 10.37
CA VAL A 80 6.52 -3.10 11.16
C VAL A 80 7.60 -2.87 12.21
N ALA A 81 7.83 -3.84 13.08
CA ALA A 81 8.96 -3.82 14.00
C ALA A 81 10.27 -4.14 13.24
N PRO A 82 11.45 -3.70 13.73
CA PRO A 82 12.71 -3.89 13.02
C PRO A 82 13.00 -5.34 12.61
N HIS A 83 12.73 -6.31 13.50
CA HIS A 83 12.98 -7.72 13.22
C HIS A 83 11.98 -8.31 12.22
N GLU A 84 10.91 -7.60 11.90
CA GLU A 84 9.86 -8.11 11.02
C GLU A 84 10.09 -7.75 9.54
N VAL A 85 11.01 -6.85 9.23
CA VAL A 85 11.26 -6.45 7.84
C VAL A 85 11.75 -7.65 7.01
N ASP A 86 12.75 -8.39 7.53
CA ASP A 86 13.27 -9.58 6.83
C ASP A 86 12.22 -10.67 6.73
N LEU A 87 11.41 -10.85 7.79
CA LEU A 87 10.31 -11.80 7.78
C LEU A 87 9.30 -11.48 6.68
N CYS A 88 8.94 -10.21 6.55
CA CYS A 88 8.04 -9.75 5.48
C CYS A 88 8.63 -10.04 4.10
N ALA A 89 9.92 -9.77 3.91
CA ALA A 89 10.59 -10.05 2.63
C ALA A 89 10.51 -11.54 2.27
N ALA A 90 10.80 -12.41 3.24
CA ALA A 90 10.75 -13.85 3.02
C ALA A 90 9.32 -14.33 2.70
N THR A 91 8.34 -13.83 3.46
CA THR A 91 6.94 -14.19 3.27
C THR A 91 6.42 -13.73 1.90
N LEU A 92 6.75 -12.51 1.49
CA LEU A 92 6.34 -11.99 0.19
C LEU A 92 6.97 -12.80 -0.95
N ALA A 93 8.25 -13.15 -0.82
CA ALA A 93 8.93 -13.97 -1.82
C ALA A 93 8.26 -15.35 -1.96
N GLU A 94 7.89 -15.98 -0.84
CA GLU A 94 7.16 -17.25 -0.85
C GLU A 94 5.80 -17.13 -1.55
N ARG A 95 5.18 -15.97 -1.48
CA ARG A 95 3.89 -15.68 -2.13
C ARG A 95 4.03 -15.19 -3.56
N GLY A 96 5.22 -15.27 -4.14
CA GLY A 96 5.47 -14.93 -5.53
C GLY A 96 5.67 -13.46 -5.82
N VAL A 97 5.86 -12.63 -4.81
CA VAL A 97 6.12 -11.20 -5.00
C VAL A 97 7.60 -10.99 -5.32
N VAL A 98 7.87 -10.22 -6.38
CA VAL A 98 9.23 -9.82 -6.72
C VAL A 98 9.66 -8.67 -5.82
N ILE A 99 10.74 -8.87 -5.09
CA ILE A 99 11.29 -7.81 -4.23
C ILE A 99 12.12 -6.87 -5.13
N VAL A 100 11.77 -5.59 -5.13
CA VAL A 100 12.46 -4.58 -5.94
C VAL A 100 13.77 -4.16 -5.26
N TYR A 101 13.69 -3.83 -3.97
CA TYR A 101 14.86 -3.55 -3.15
C TYR A 101 14.75 -4.36 -1.86
N PRO A 102 15.75 -5.22 -1.55
CA PRO A 102 15.72 -6.06 -0.36
C PRO A 102 15.86 -5.24 0.93
N PRO A 103 15.62 -5.86 2.10
CA PRO A 103 15.80 -5.18 3.37
C PRO A 103 17.15 -4.48 3.47
N THR A 104 17.12 -3.18 3.73
CA THR A 104 18.32 -2.33 3.75
C THR A 104 18.17 -1.28 4.83
N ASP A 105 19.22 -1.09 5.61
CA ASP A 105 19.27 -0.04 6.61
C ASP A 105 19.64 1.29 5.95
N GLN A 106 18.78 2.29 6.13
CA GLN A 106 19.01 3.63 5.63
C GLN A 106 19.59 4.50 6.73
N ALA A 107 20.54 5.35 6.37
CA ALA A 107 21.24 6.18 7.34
C ALA A 107 20.32 7.09 8.16
N PHE A 108 19.19 7.49 7.58
CA PHE A 108 18.23 8.37 8.27
C PHE A 108 17.39 7.67 9.34
N GLY A 109 17.54 6.34 9.51
CA GLY A 109 16.89 5.64 10.61
C GLY A 109 15.74 4.73 10.23
N HIS A 110 15.68 4.26 8.99
CA HIS A 110 14.71 3.25 8.57
C HIS A 110 15.41 2.01 8.04
N ARG A 111 14.84 0.83 8.31
CA ARG A 111 15.10 -0.38 7.56
C ARG A 111 13.97 -0.56 6.58
N THR A 112 14.27 -0.64 5.30
CA THR A 112 13.28 -0.56 4.23
C THR A 112 13.30 -1.76 3.31
N LEU A 113 12.14 -2.07 2.76
CA LEU A 113 11.91 -3.12 1.77
C LEU A 113 10.91 -2.57 0.76
N PHE A 114 11.18 -2.74 -0.54
CA PHE A 114 10.30 -2.22 -1.59
C PHE A 114 9.85 -3.32 -2.54
N PHE A 115 8.60 -3.23 -2.95
CA PHE A 115 8.00 -4.11 -3.95
C PHE A 115 6.83 -3.37 -4.61
N ARG A 116 6.11 -4.04 -5.51
CA ARG A 116 5.00 -3.40 -6.23
C ARG A 116 3.74 -4.24 -6.14
N ASP A 117 2.59 -3.54 -6.19
CA ASP A 117 1.32 -4.23 -6.37
C ASP A 117 1.10 -4.54 -7.87
N PRO A 118 0.02 -5.28 -8.23
CA PRO A 118 -0.21 -5.65 -9.63
C PRO A 118 -0.37 -4.49 -10.60
N ASP A 119 -0.83 -3.34 -10.13
CA ASP A 119 -0.96 -2.14 -10.96
C ASP A 119 0.35 -1.35 -11.09
N GLY A 120 1.39 -1.75 -10.35
CA GLY A 120 2.70 -1.12 -10.40
C GLY A 120 2.93 -0.03 -9.36
N ASN A 121 2.01 0.16 -8.43
CA ASN A 121 2.22 1.09 -7.32
C ASN A 121 3.37 0.61 -6.45
N VAL A 122 4.18 1.54 -5.96
CA VAL A 122 5.31 1.21 -5.09
C VAL A 122 4.80 1.00 -3.67
N LEU A 123 5.20 -0.12 -3.08
CA LEU A 123 4.90 -0.45 -1.70
C LEU A 123 6.19 -0.56 -0.91
N GLU A 124 6.20 0.03 0.26
CA GLU A 124 7.32 0.00 1.19
C GLU A 124 6.88 -0.65 2.49
N ILE A 125 7.68 -1.59 2.99
CA ILE A 125 7.58 -2.03 4.38
C ILE A 125 8.81 -1.46 5.08
N TYR A 126 8.59 -0.79 6.21
CA TYR A 126 9.68 -0.17 6.92
C TYR A 126 9.55 -0.34 8.44
N ALA A 127 10.67 -0.23 9.10
CA ALA A 127 10.75 -0.12 10.54
C ALA A 127 11.67 1.03 10.93
N GLU A 128 11.41 1.64 12.06
CA GLU A 128 12.32 2.62 12.61
C GLU A 128 13.49 1.90 13.30
N ILE A 129 14.70 2.34 12.98
CA ILE A 129 15.95 1.90 13.60
C ILE A 129 16.76 3.13 14.02
N ALA A 130 17.83 2.92 14.77
CA ALA A 130 18.70 4.04 15.13
C ALA A 130 19.36 4.62 13.87
N PRO A 131 19.34 5.95 13.66
CA PRO A 131 20.08 6.58 12.56
C PRO A 131 21.58 6.33 12.68
N PHE A 132 22.27 6.32 11.53
CA PHE A 132 23.73 6.22 11.50
C PHE A 132 24.29 7.15 10.43
N ALA A 133 25.54 7.49 10.59
CA ALA A 133 26.22 8.40 9.67
C ALA A 133 26.62 7.71 8.36
#